data_6465594e800a40653356ae2f2e0a3817
#
_entry.id   6465594e800a40653356ae2f2e0a3817
#
_cell.length_a   1.000
_cell.length_b   1.000
_cell.length_c   1.000
_cell.angle_alpha   90.00
_cell.angle_beta   90.00
_cell.angle_gamma   90.00
#
_symmetry.space_group_name_H-M   'P 1'
#
loop_
_entity.id
_entity.type
_entity.pdbx_description
1 polymer ?
#
loop_
_entity_poly.entity_id
_entity_poly.type
_entity_poly.pdbx_seq_one_letter_code
_entity_poly.pdbx_strand_id
1 'polypeptide(L)'
;MTRNLLPVLSLLLGTLFLFLGNGLHGLLLPVRGSFEGYSNEVLGLLGTSWAAGFVLGCFIAPKLVMRVGHVRAFSCFIAVIAIISLITGLVVEQYSWVALRTLTGFCTAGTSMIIESWLNERASNESRGSIFSFYISVTLFGVVGGQMMVAFGNIHTPTLFMICGILYCLAMLPTTMSNAASPQPLKSVKLDLPKLYRNSPVSFVGILLIGIANGAYGTLVAVFGARVGLPDVMIASMLSITIFAGAAAQFPAGRLSDHTDRRYVLAGIAAVALMAALLLLVVRPQAAVILIPLVALYGAAANSLYPIAVAHANDFADSGDFVKVSGGLLLLFGIGTIIGPTIGGPVMTLFGPYALFGVTATAHALLVAYAIFRSRLRPTLTSEEKENFSTGHGPVSTMMATPQSATLDPRAERMDISGEEPANKEA
;
A
#
# COMPACT_ATOMS: atom_id res chain seq x y z
N MET A 1 -6.01 30.57 13.09
CA MET A 1 -5.33 29.27 12.88
C MET A 1 -6.21 28.07 13.24
N THR A 2 -6.85 27.99 14.39
CA THR A 2 -7.63 26.84 14.85
C THR A 2 -8.87 26.50 14.00
N ARG A 3 -9.55 27.47 13.39
CA ARG A 3 -10.78 27.28 12.60
C ARG A 3 -10.56 26.55 11.28
N ASN A 4 -9.34 26.55 10.72
CA ASN A 4 -8.98 25.84 9.48
C ASN A 4 -8.46 24.41 9.73
N LEU A 5 -8.10 24.06 10.98
CA LEU A 5 -7.59 22.75 11.35
C LEU A 5 -8.72 21.75 11.66
N LEU A 6 -9.89 22.20 12.14
CA LEU A 6 -11.02 21.34 12.48
C LEU A 6 -11.49 20.43 11.33
N PRO A 7 -11.64 20.94 10.07
CA PRO A 7 -12.03 20.09 8.96
C PRO A 7 -10.97 19.05 8.57
N VAL A 8 -9.66 19.38 8.71
CA VAL A 8 -8.57 18.42 8.47
C VAL A 8 -8.55 17.36 9.56
N LEU A 9 -8.76 17.75 10.82
CA LEU A 9 -8.81 16.84 11.96
C LEU A 9 -9.97 15.84 11.84
N SER A 10 -11.16 16.28 11.40
CA SER A 10 -12.31 15.39 11.17
C SER A 10 -12.04 14.36 10.08
N LEU A 11 -11.38 14.77 8.99
CA LEU A 11 -10.94 13.85 7.93
C LEU A 11 -9.92 12.83 8.44
N LEU A 12 -8.92 13.28 9.21
CA LEU A 12 -7.91 12.40 9.77
C LEU A 12 -8.50 11.43 10.79
N LEU A 13 -9.48 11.85 11.58
CA LEU A 13 -10.20 10.96 12.50
C LEU A 13 -11.02 9.90 11.73
N GLY A 14 -11.73 10.29 10.68
CA GLY A 14 -12.42 9.35 9.79
C GLY A 14 -11.44 8.38 9.12
N THR A 15 -10.29 8.88 8.68
CA THR A 15 -9.20 8.07 8.14
C THR A 15 -8.69 7.05 9.17
N LEU A 16 -8.48 7.46 10.42
CA LEU A 16 -8.05 6.56 11.48
C LEU A 16 -9.02 5.37 11.66
N PHE A 17 -10.32 5.63 11.76
CA PHE A 17 -11.32 4.57 11.90
C PHE A 17 -11.39 3.67 10.67
N LEU A 18 -11.29 4.25 9.46
CA LEU A 18 -11.25 3.48 8.22
C LEU A 18 -10.06 2.51 8.19
N PHE A 19 -8.86 2.99 8.55
CA PHE A 19 -7.67 2.17 8.54
C PHE A 19 -7.56 1.21 9.72
N LEU A 20 -8.17 1.51 10.87
CA LEU A 20 -8.41 0.53 11.94
C LEU A 20 -9.26 -0.64 11.43
N GLY A 21 -10.37 -0.35 10.74
CA GLY A 21 -11.20 -1.37 10.11
C GLY A 21 -10.44 -2.17 9.05
N ASN A 22 -9.67 -1.51 8.20
CA ASN A 22 -8.86 -2.17 7.16
C ASN A 22 -7.77 -3.07 7.75
N GLY A 23 -7.08 -2.62 8.80
CA GLY A 23 -6.07 -3.42 9.50
C GLY A 23 -6.66 -4.64 10.17
N LEU A 24 -7.78 -4.47 10.89
CA LEU A 24 -8.50 -5.56 11.54
C LEU A 24 -9.01 -6.57 10.50
N HIS A 25 -9.76 -6.13 9.49
CA HIS A 25 -10.32 -7.00 8.46
C HIS A 25 -9.22 -7.69 7.62
N GLY A 26 -8.14 -6.97 7.33
CA GLY A 26 -7.01 -7.47 6.54
C GLY A 26 -6.27 -8.64 7.21
N LEU A 27 -6.12 -8.61 8.54
CA LEU A 27 -5.51 -9.70 9.31
C LEU A 27 -6.52 -10.78 9.71
N LEU A 28 -7.72 -10.38 10.15
CA LEU A 28 -8.74 -11.30 10.62
C LEU A 28 -9.13 -12.33 9.54
N LEU A 29 -9.32 -11.88 8.31
CA LEU A 29 -9.85 -12.73 7.25
C LEU A 29 -8.94 -13.91 6.91
N PRO A 30 -7.63 -13.74 6.61
CA PRO A 30 -6.76 -14.89 6.34
C PRO A 30 -6.53 -15.78 7.57
N VAL A 31 -6.48 -15.22 8.79
CA VAL A 31 -6.34 -16.00 10.02
C VAL A 31 -7.58 -16.85 10.27
N ARG A 32 -8.78 -16.24 10.20
CA ARG A 32 -10.05 -16.96 10.32
C ARG A 32 -10.22 -18.01 9.22
N GLY A 33 -9.93 -17.68 7.95
CA GLY A 33 -10.02 -18.63 6.84
C GLY A 33 -9.04 -19.81 7.00
N SER A 34 -7.85 -19.57 7.56
CA SER A 34 -6.91 -20.65 7.92
C SER A 34 -7.49 -21.57 8.98
N PHE A 35 -8.18 -21.00 9.99
CA PHE A 35 -8.87 -21.78 11.03
C PHE A 35 -10.05 -22.58 10.47
N GLU A 36 -10.82 -22.02 9.53
CA GLU A 36 -11.92 -22.72 8.84
C GLU A 36 -11.42 -23.81 7.86
N GLY A 37 -10.10 -24.02 7.77
CA GLY A 37 -9.51 -25.05 6.93
C GLY A 37 -9.41 -24.72 5.45
N TYR A 38 -9.55 -23.45 5.08
CA TYR A 38 -9.38 -23.04 3.68
C TYR A 38 -7.96 -23.33 3.19
N SER A 39 -7.84 -23.72 1.92
CA SER A 39 -6.54 -24.00 1.31
C SER A 39 -5.70 -22.72 1.17
N ASN A 40 -4.37 -22.86 1.09
CA ASN A 40 -3.48 -21.70 0.92
C ASN A 40 -3.75 -20.97 -0.41
N GLU A 41 -4.22 -21.68 -1.45
CA GLU A 41 -4.63 -21.11 -2.72
C GLU A 41 -5.81 -20.14 -2.53
N VAL A 42 -6.85 -20.58 -1.82
CA VAL A 42 -8.01 -19.73 -1.52
C VAL A 42 -7.61 -18.54 -0.66
N LEU A 43 -6.76 -18.75 0.35
CA LEU A 43 -6.25 -17.67 1.18
C LEU A 43 -5.39 -16.67 0.38
N GLY A 44 -4.61 -17.16 -0.59
CA GLY A 44 -3.92 -16.32 -1.56
C GLY A 44 -4.89 -15.55 -2.45
N LEU A 45 -5.96 -16.18 -2.92
CA LEU A 45 -6.99 -15.52 -3.73
C LEU A 45 -7.72 -14.40 -2.98
N LEU A 46 -7.84 -14.45 -1.65
CA LEU A 46 -8.41 -13.34 -0.87
C LEU A 46 -7.57 -12.05 -1.01
N GLY A 47 -6.25 -12.16 -1.05
CA GLY A 47 -5.37 -11.01 -1.30
C GLY A 47 -5.38 -10.58 -2.76
N THR A 48 -5.29 -11.54 -3.68
CA THR A 48 -5.38 -11.31 -5.12
C THR A 48 -6.67 -10.58 -5.50
N SER A 49 -7.81 -11.04 -4.99
CA SER A 49 -9.11 -10.46 -5.29
C SER A 49 -9.26 -9.04 -4.73
N TRP A 50 -8.73 -8.79 -3.52
CA TRP A 50 -8.69 -7.46 -2.96
C TRP A 50 -7.83 -6.52 -3.82
N ALA A 51 -6.63 -6.95 -4.22
CA ALA A 51 -5.73 -6.15 -5.05
C ALA A 51 -6.34 -5.87 -6.44
N ALA A 52 -6.97 -6.86 -7.06
CA ALA A 52 -7.68 -6.70 -8.32
C ALA A 52 -8.84 -5.69 -8.17
N GLY A 53 -9.63 -5.81 -7.11
CA GLY A 53 -10.69 -4.87 -6.79
C GLY A 53 -10.17 -3.45 -6.59
N PHE A 54 -9.06 -3.31 -5.87
CA PHE A 54 -8.41 -2.01 -5.61
C PHE A 54 -7.93 -1.36 -6.92
N VAL A 55 -7.23 -2.12 -7.77
CA VAL A 55 -6.79 -1.63 -9.08
C VAL A 55 -7.98 -1.20 -9.94
N LEU A 56 -9.04 -2.02 -10.02
CA LEU A 56 -10.27 -1.65 -10.72
C LEU A 56 -10.91 -0.38 -10.15
N GLY A 57 -10.90 -0.25 -8.82
CA GLY A 57 -11.37 0.93 -8.10
C GLY A 57 -10.64 2.19 -8.51
N CYS A 58 -9.31 2.15 -8.66
CA CYS A 58 -8.52 3.29 -9.11
C CYS A 58 -8.95 3.83 -10.49
N PHE A 59 -9.48 2.99 -11.37
CA PHE A 59 -9.97 3.41 -12.71
C PHE A 59 -11.45 3.78 -12.75
N ILE A 60 -12.28 3.11 -11.96
CA ILE A 60 -13.74 3.22 -12.06
C ILE A 60 -14.30 4.20 -11.02
N ALA A 61 -13.76 4.19 -9.78
CA ALA A 61 -14.27 5.05 -8.71
C ALA A 61 -14.27 6.54 -9.06
N PRO A 62 -13.25 7.12 -9.76
CA PRO A 62 -13.31 8.52 -10.17
C PRO A 62 -14.54 8.87 -10.99
N LYS A 63 -14.95 7.97 -11.90
CA LYS A 63 -16.15 8.18 -12.74
C LYS A 63 -17.43 8.20 -11.90
N LEU A 64 -17.52 7.34 -10.89
CA LEU A 64 -18.65 7.33 -9.96
C LEU A 64 -18.66 8.60 -9.10
N VAL A 65 -17.49 9.00 -8.57
CA VAL A 65 -17.36 10.22 -7.76
C VAL A 65 -17.76 11.46 -8.56
N MET A 66 -17.30 11.57 -9.82
CA MET A 66 -17.71 12.68 -10.71
C MET A 66 -19.22 12.74 -10.93
N ARG A 67 -19.91 11.58 -10.97
CA ARG A 67 -21.34 11.51 -11.23
C ARG A 67 -22.21 11.84 -10.01
N VAL A 68 -21.81 11.38 -8.81
CA VAL A 68 -22.66 11.48 -7.61
C VAL A 68 -22.14 12.47 -6.57
N GLY A 69 -20.91 12.95 -6.73
CA GLY A 69 -20.20 13.83 -5.78
C GLY A 69 -19.45 13.08 -4.70
N HIS A 70 -18.44 13.74 -4.10
CA HIS A 70 -17.49 13.12 -3.16
C HIS A 70 -18.15 12.57 -1.90
N VAL A 71 -19.01 13.36 -1.23
CA VAL A 71 -19.65 12.96 0.05
C VAL A 71 -20.55 11.75 -0.13
N ARG A 72 -21.39 11.75 -1.19
CA ARG A 72 -22.31 10.63 -1.45
C ARG A 72 -21.57 9.37 -1.84
N ALA A 73 -20.56 9.48 -2.71
CA ALA A 73 -19.69 8.35 -3.10
C ALA A 73 -18.97 7.76 -1.90
N PHE A 74 -18.37 8.62 -1.05
CA PHE A 74 -17.69 8.22 0.17
C PHE A 74 -18.61 7.44 1.11
N SER A 75 -19.79 8.00 1.41
CA SER A 75 -20.76 7.34 2.28
C SER A 75 -21.22 5.99 1.71
N CYS A 76 -21.45 5.92 0.39
CA CYS A 76 -21.82 4.68 -0.27
C CYS A 76 -20.72 3.63 -0.18
N PHE A 77 -19.46 3.98 -0.50
CA PHE A 77 -18.36 3.04 -0.42
C PHE A 77 -18.15 2.50 1.00
N ILE A 78 -18.17 3.38 2.01
CA ILE A 78 -18.01 2.94 3.40
C ILE A 78 -19.18 2.08 3.86
N ALA A 79 -20.41 2.44 3.53
CA ALA A 79 -21.58 1.62 3.87
C ALA A 79 -21.47 0.22 3.24
N VAL A 80 -21.02 0.12 1.98
CA VAL A 80 -20.79 -1.15 1.31
C VAL A 80 -19.71 -1.97 2.03
N ILE A 81 -18.58 -1.37 2.41
CA ILE A 81 -17.51 -2.08 3.14
C ILE A 81 -18.02 -2.57 4.51
N ALA A 82 -18.79 -1.76 5.22
CA ALA A 82 -19.39 -2.14 6.50
C ALA A 82 -20.35 -3.33 6.35
N ILE A 83 -21.24 -3.29 5.34
CA ILE A 83 -22.14 -4.39 5.01
C ILE A 83 -21.35 -5.66 4.66
N ILE A 84 -20.33 -5.53 3.83
CA ILE A 84 -19.45 -6.66 3.46
C ILE A 84 -18.82 -7.29 4.70
N SER A 85 -18.32 -6.47 5.63
CA SER A 85 -17.72 -6.98 6.87
C SER A 85 -18.71 -7.83 7.67
N LEU A 86 -19.95 -7.36 7.80
CA LEU A 86 -21.02 -8.09 8.49
C LEU A 86 -21.39 -9.38 7.77
N ILE A 87 -21.57 -9.33 6.44
CA ILE A 87 -21.89 -10.53 5.63
C ILE A 87 -20.75 -11.55 5.74
N THR A 88 -19.49 -11.13 5.70
CA THR A 88 -18.32 -12.02 5.85
C THR A 88 -18.35 -12.77 7.18
N GLY A 89 -18.77 -12.11 8.26
CA GLY A 89 -18.93 -12.73 9.56
C GLY A 89 -20.13 -13.68 9.68
N LEU A 90 -21.18 -13.47 8.87
CA LEU A 90 -22.39 -14.29 8.86
C LEU A 90 -22.29 -15.48 7.90
N VAL A 91 -21.67 -15.30 6.75
CA VAL A 91 -21.55 -16.30 5.68
C VAL A 91 -20.10 -16.77 5.60
N VAL A 92 -19.82 -17.88 6.30
CA VAL A 92 -18.48 -18.48 6.31
C VAL A 92 -18.36 -19.45 5.14
N GLU A 93 -18.07 -18.88 3.94
CA GLU A 93 -17.92 -19.63 2.70
C GLU A 93 -16.83 -19.00 1.84
N GLN A 94 -15.88 -19.80 1.37
CA GLN A 94 -14.61 -19.36 0.78
C GLN A 94 -14.78 -18.53 -0.50
N TYR A 95 -15.65 -18.90 -1.41
CA TYR A 95 -15.83 -18.18 -2.69
C TYR A 95 -16.64 -16.91 -2.52
N SER A 96 -17.60 -16.90 -1.59
CA SER A 96 -18.30 -15.69 -1.17
C SER A 96 -17.31 -14.67 -0.60
N TRP A 97 -16.35 -15.11 0.22
CA TRP A 97 -15.31 -14.26 0.76
C TRP A 97 -14.41 -13.67 -0.34
N VAL A 98 -14.03 -14.46 -1.35
CA VAL A 98 -13.25 -13.97 -2.50
C VAL A 98 -14.00 -12.87 -3.26
N ALA A 99 -15.30 -13.07 -3.54
CA ALA A 99 -16.12 -12.07 -4.21
C ALA A 99 -16.29 -10.79 -3.39
N LEU A 100 -16.62 -10.93 -2.09
CA LEU A 100 -16.75 -9.82 -1.15
C LEU A 100 -15.43 -9.05 -1.00
N ARG A 101 -14.31 -9.75 -1.04
CA ARG A 101 -12.98 -9.16 -0.94
C ARG A 101 -12.62 -8.29 -2.15
N THR A 102 -13.04 -8.69 -3.36
CA THR A 102 -12.92 -7.87 -4.57
C THR A 102 -13.66 -6.54 -4.42
N LEU A 103 -14.90 -6.60 -3.94
CA LEU A 103 -15.71 -5.40 -3.75
C LEU A 103 -15.15 -4.52 -2.61
N THR A 104 -14.60 -5.13 -1.54
CA THR A 104 -13.89 -4.39 -0.48
C THR A 104 -12.71 -3.61 -1.06
N GLY A 105 -11.87 -4.25 -1.89
CA GLY A 105 -10.73 -3.58 -2.53
C GLY A 105 -11.19 -2.39 -3.39
N PHE A 106 -12.21 -2.57 -4.20
CA PHE A 106 -12.79 -1.52 -5.03
C PHE A 106 -13.26 -0.31 -4.20
N CYS A 107 -14.04 -0.56 -3.16
CA CYS A 107 -14.55 0.49 -2.29
C CYS A 107 -13.43 1.17 -1.48
N THR A 108 -12.42 0.40 -1.05
CA THR A 108 -11.25 0.97 -0.36
C THR A 108 -10.47 1.92 -1.25
N ALA A 109 -10.24 1.59 -2.52
CA ALA A 109 -9.62 2.51 -3.48
C ALA A 109 -10.45 3.80 -3.61
N GLY A 110 -11.76 3.68 -3.78
CA GLY A 110 -12.65 4.84 -3.89
C GLY A 110 -12.64 5.74 -2.67
N THR A 111 -12.69 5.17 -1.46
CA THR A 111 -12.62 5.94 -0.20
C THR A 111 -11.29 6.63 -0.02
N SER A 112 -10.16 5.94 -0.29
CA SER A 112 -8.82 6.52 -0.21
C SER A 112 -8.65 7.70 -1.16
N MET A 113 -9.05 7.56 -2.44
CA MET A 113 -9.00 8.63 -3.43
C MET A 113 -9.79 9.87 -3.01
N ILE A 114 -10.96 9.68 -2.40
CA ILE A 114 -11.79 10.79 -1.92
C ILE A 114 -11.12 11.50 -0.75
N ILE A 115 -10.60 10.76 0.24
CA ILE A 115 -9.87 11.34 1.38
C ILE A 115 -8.66 12.14 0.88
N GLU A 116 -7.86 11.56 0.00
CA GLU A 116 -6.67 12.20 -0.57
C GLU A 116 -7.02 13.46 -1.36
N SER A 117 -8.11 13.44 -2.12
CA SER A 117 -8.62 14.62 -2.82
C SER A 117 -9.03 15.74 -1.85
N TRP A 118 -9.73 15.41 -0.76
CA TRP A 118 -10.09 16.40 0.26
C TRP A 118 -8.88 16.98 1.00
N LEU A 119 -7.88 16.15 1.29
CA LEU A 119 -6.63 16.61 1.91
C LEU A 119 -5.86 17.53 0.96
N ASN A 120 -5.81 17.20 -0.33
CA ASN A 120 -5.12 17.99 -1.33
C ASN A 120 -5.75 19.37 -1.52
N GLU A 121 -7.08 19.47 -1.56
CA GLU A 121 -7.80 20.75 -1.68
C GLU A 121 -7.53 21.70 -0.51
N ARG A 122 -7.23 21.14 0.67
CA ARG A 122 -6.99 21.92 1.89
C ARG A 122 -5.51 22.21 2.17
N ALA A 123 -4.64 21.56 1.43
CA ALA A 123 -3.20 21.74 1.56
C ALA A 123 -2.75 23.00 0.81
N SER A 124 -2.25 24.02 1.55
CA SER A 124 -1.43 25.07 0.95
C SER A 124 -0.04 24.50 0.63
N ASN A 125 0.73 25.18 -0.21
CA ASN A 125 2.11 24.76 -0.52
C ASN A 125 2.96 24.57 0.74
N GLU A 126 2.77 25.44 1.74
CA GLU A 126 3.50 25.41 3.01
C GLU A 126 3.07 24.27 3.93
N SER A 127 1.79 23.89 3.91
CA SER A 127 1.22 22.87 4.79
C SER A 127 1.13 21.46 4.16
N ARG A 128 1.31 21.34 2.85
CA ARG A 128 1.14 20.09 2.11
C ARG A 128 1.98 18.94 2.67
N GLY A 129 3.28 19.19 2.91
CA GLY A 129 4.18 18.18 3.47
C GLY A 129 3.76 17.72 4.86
N SER A 130 3.33 18.64 5.72
CA SER A 130 2.86 18.32 7.07
C SER A 130 1.55 17.51 7.04
N ILE A 131 0.57 17.96 6.24
CA ILE A 131 -0.71 17.24 6.08
C ILE A 131 -0.48 15.82 5.57
N PHE A 132 0.40 15.66 4.55
CA PHE A 132 0.73 14.36 4.00
C PHE A 132 1.42 13.45 5.02
N SER A 133 2.38 13.98 5.79
CA SER A 133 3.04 13.23 6.87
C SER A 133 2.07 12.79 7.96
N PHE A 134 1.12 13.65 8.36
CA PHE A 134 0.07 13.29 9.31
C PHE A 134 -0.85 12.20 8.75
N TYR A 135 -1.26 12.32 7.49
CA TYR A 135 -2.08 11.31 6.82
C TYR A 135 -1.39 9.94 6.82
N ILE A 136 -0.11 9.89 6.41
CA ILE A 136 0.69 8.65 6.44
C ILE A 136 0.79 8.07 7.85
N SER A 137 1.04 8.91 8.85
CA SER A 137 1.13 8.47 10.25
C SER A 137 -0.20 7.89 10.74
N VAL A 138 -1.31 8.56 10.46
CA VAL A 138 -2.66 8.10 10.83
C VAL A 138 -2.99 6.77 10.16
N THR A 139 -2.67 6.60 8.87
CA THR A 139 -2.90 5.33 8.17
C THR A 139 -2.06 4.20 8.76
N LEU A 140 -0.80 4.46 9.08
CA LEU A 140 0.11 3.51 9.70
C LEU A 140 -0.42 3.05 11.07
N PHE A 141 -0.72 3.99 11.97
CA PHE A 141 -1.24 3.68 13.30
C PHE A 141 -2.62 3.02 13.22
N GLY A 142 -3.46 3.42 12.27
CA GLY A 142 -4.76 2.81 12.04
C GLY A 142 -4.63 1.33 11.67
N VAL A 143 -3.81 1.00 10.66
CA VAL A 143 -3.62 -0.40 10.24
C VAL A 143 -3.01 -1.25 11.35
N VAL A 144 -1.95 -0.77 12.00
CA VAL A 144 -1.31 -1.50 13.10
C VAL A 144 -2.27 -1.68 14.29
N GLY A 145 -3.00 -0.64 14.67
CA GLY A 145 -4.00 -0.71 15.73
C GLY A 145 -5.09 -1.73 15.40
N GLY A 146 -5.58 -1.75 14.16
CA GLY A 146 -6.55 -2.73 13.69
C GLY A 146 -6.00 -4.17 13.72
N GLN A 147 -4.77 -4.40 13.28
CA GLN A 147 -4.11 -5.70 13.37
C GLN A 147 -3.99 -6.17 14.82
N MET A 148 -3.64 -5.28 15.74
CA MET A 148 -3.55 -5.62 17.17
C MET A 148 -4.89 -6.00 17.80
N MET A 149 -6.02 -5.51 17.28
CA MET A 149 -7.35 -5.92 17.75
C MET A 149 -7.60 -7.43 17.57
N VAL A 150 -7.01 -8.07 16.56
CA VAL A 150 -7.10 -9.54 16.39
C VAL A 150 -6.45 -10.26 17.56
N ALA A 151 -5.36 -9.72 18.09
CA ALA A 151 -4.63 -10.32 19.22
C ALA A 151 -5.44 -10.36 20.53
N PHE A 152 -6.39 -9.45 20.70
CA PHE A 152 -7.20 -9.34 21.92
C PHE A 152 -8.63 -9.83 21.74
N GLY A 153 -9.04 -10.18 20.52
CA GLY A 153 -10.37 -10.63 20.19
C GLY A 153 -10.47 -12.15 20.01
N ASN A 154 -11.69 -12.66 19.93
CA ASN A 154 -11.94 -14.07 19.62
C ASN A 154 -12.20 -14.23 18.12
N ILE A 155 -11.24 -14.84 17.40
CA ILE A 155 -11.32 -15.09 15.97
C ILE A 155 -12.40 -16.13 15.59
N HIS A 156 -12.86 -16.95 16.55
CA HIS A 156 -13.83 -18.02 16.31
C HIS A 156 -15.28 -17.51 16.24
N THR A 157 -15.51 -16.26 16.66
CA THR A 157 -16.83 -15.65 16.67
C THR A 157 -16.94 -14.53 15.61
N PRO A 158 -18.16 -14.15 15.19
CA PRO A 158 -18.35 -13.04 14.26
C PRO A 158 -18.06 -11.66 14.86
N THR A 159 -17.78 -11.58 16.17
CA THR A 159 -17.64 -10.32 16.92
C THR A 159 -16.62 -9.37 16.30
N LEU A 160 -15.45 -9.87 15.86
CA LEU A 160 -14.43 -9.03 15.25
C LEU A 160 -14.89 -8.47 13.88
N PHE A 161 -15.68 -9.21 13.11
CA PHE A 161 -16.30 -8.70 11.90
C PHE A 161 -17.35 -7.61 12.18
N MET A 162 -18.10 -7.74 13.29
CA MET A 162 -19.02 -6.69 13.74
C MET A 162 -18.26 -5.44 14.15
N ILE A 163 -17.14 -5.58 14.86
CA ILE A 163 -16.26 -4.46 15.21
C ILE A 163 -15.72 -3.77 13.96
N CYS A 164 -15.31 -4.52 12.91
CA CYS A 164 -14.94 -3.94 11.61
C CYS A 164 -16.09 -3.08 11.06
N GLY A 165 -17.31 -3.59 11.04
CA GLY A 165 -18.47 -2.86 10.57
C GLY A 165 -18.72 -1.56 11.36
N ILE A 166 -18.59 -1.61 12.69
CA ILE A 166 -18.70 -0.43 13.57
C ILE A 166 -17.60 0.60 13.25
N LEU A 167 -16.34 0.17 13.08
CA LEU A 167 -15.23 1.05 12.74
C LEU A 167 -15.46 1.76 11.40
N TYR A 168 -15.97 1.05 10.40
CA TYR A 168 -16.33 1.65 9.12
C TYR A 168 -17.47 2.65 9.25
N CYS A 169 -18.51 2.35 10.02
CA CYS A 169 -19.59 3.30 10.30
C CYS A 169 -19.05 4.55 11.04
N LEU A 170 -18.15 4.37 12.02
CA LEU A 170 -17.49 5.47 12.72
C LEU A 170 -16.63 6.33 11.78
N ALA A 171 -15.98 5.72 10.79
CA ALA A 171 -15.20 6.45 9.79
C ALA A 171 -16.05 7.43 8.96
N MET A 172 -17.32 7.11 8.74
CA MET A 172 -18.23 7.94 7.96
C MET A 172 -18.68 9.21 8.72
N LEU A 173 -18.87 9.12 10.04
CA LEU A 173 -19.48 10.19 10.83
C LEU A 173 -18.72 11.53 10.76
N PRO A 174 -17.40 11.60 11.00
CA PRO A 174 -16.68 12.89 11.00
C PRO A 174 -16.70 13.58 9.64
N THR A 175 -16.68 12.78 8.56
CA THR A 175 -16.65 13.30 7.18
C THR A 175 -18.00 13.79 6.71
N THR A 176 -19.09 13.08 7.02
CA THR A 176 -20.45 13.46 6.62
C THR A 176 -20.99 14.65 7.41
N MET A 177 -20.56 14.83 8.65
CA MET A 177 -20.93 15.97 9.51
C MET A 177 -20.09 17.22 9.24
N SER A 178 -19.06 17.13 8.41
CA SER A 178 -18.23 18.28 8.06
C SER A 178 -18.92 19.14 7.01
N ASN A 179 -19.10 20.44 7.29
CA ASN A 179 -19.60 21.44 6.35
C ASN A 179 -18.57 21.83 5.28
N ALA A 180 -17.63 20.98 4.99
CA ALA A 180 -16.56 21.22 4.05
C ALA A 180 -17.07 21.19 2.60
N ALA A 181 -16.69 22.18 1.81
CA ALA A 181 -16.95 22.20 0.37
C ALA A 181 -16.38 20.93 -0.30
N SER A 182 -17.11 20.40 -1.27
CA SER A 182 -16.61 19.26 -2.07
C SER A 182 -15.42 19.68 -2.89
N PRO A 183 -14.36 18.85 -2.97
CA PRO A 183 -13.19 19.15 -3.79
C PRO A 183 -13.55 19.19 -5.29
N GLN A 184 -12.59 19.68 -6.07
CA GLN A 184 -12.64 19.60 -7.54
C GLN A 184 -12.81 18.15 -8.01
N PRO A 185 -13.45 17.92 -9.16
CA PRO A 185 -13.63 16.59 -9.72
C PRO A 185 -12.27 15.88 -9.89
N LEU A 186 -12.25 14.58 -9.56
CA LEU A 186 -11.07 13.75 -9.75
C LEU A 186 -10.67 13.71 -11.22
N LYS A 187 -9.46 14.15 -11.56
CA LYS A 187 -8.95 14.06 -12.93
C LYS A 187 -8.38 12.66 -13.17
N SER A 188 -8.80 12.00 -14.25
CA SER A 188 -8.16 10.77 -14.68
C SER A 188 -6.84 11.09 -15.37
N VAL A 189 -5.75 10.49 -14.89
CA VAL A 189 -4.42 10.66 -15.49
C VAL A 189 -4.26 9.65 -16.63
N LYS A 190 -3.88 10.09 -17.81
CA LYS A 190 -3.51 9.18 -18.90
C LYS A 190 -2.14 8.58 -18.60
N LEU A 191 -2.08 7.27 -18.48
CA LEU A 191 -0.83 6.54 -18.20
C LEU A 191 -0.07 6.30 -19.50
N ASP A 192 1.25 6.49 -19.48
CA ASP A 192 2.16 6.20 -20.59
C ASP A 192 3.23 5.18 -20.14
N LEU A 193 2.83 3.92 -20.09
CA LEU A 193 3.71 2.82 -19.68
C LEU A 193 4.91 2.63 -20.62
N PRO A 194 4.77 2.73 -21.95
CA PRO A 194 5.93 2.69 -22.86
C PRO A 194 6.97 3.78 -22.59
N LYS A 195 6.53 5.02 -22.33
CA LYS A 195 7.43 6.12 -21.96
C LYS A 195 8.12 5.84 -20.62
N LEU A 196 7.36 5.39 -19.62
CA LEU A 196 7.90 5.01 -18.31
C LEU A 196 8.98 3.92 -18.42
N TYR A 197 8.74 2.87 -19.22
CA TYR A 197 9.74 1.83 -19.46
C TYR A 197 10.99 2.36 -20.14
N ARG A 198 10.87 3.25 -21.13
CA ARG A 198 12.01 3.84 -21.81
C ARG A 198 12.85 4.73 -20.90
N ASN A 199 12.19 5.53 -20.07
CA ASN A 199 12.83 6.47 -19.17
C ASN A 199 13.51 5.75 -18.00
N SER A 200 12.81 4.85 -17.32
CA SER A 200 13.32 4.13 -16.16
C SER A 200 12.96 2.63 -16.17
N PRO A 201 13.67 1.81 -16.97
CA PRO A 201 13.44 0.37 -17.00
C PRO A 201 13.64 -0.32 -15.64
N VAL A 202 14.58 0.19 -14.83
CA VAL A 202 14.88 -0.35 -13.49
C VAL A 202 13.67 -0.19 -12.58
N SER A 203 13.06 1.00 -12.56
CA SER A 203 11.85 1.24 -11.76
C SER A 203 10.65 0.47 -12.29
N PHE A 204 10.49 0.39 -13.60
CA PHE A 204 9.39 -0.34 -14.22
C PHE A 204 9.36 -1.82 -13.81
N VAL A 205 10.46 -2.53 -14.05
CA VAL A 205 10.60 -3.95 -13.70
C VAL A 205 10.73 -4.11 -12.17
N GLY A 206 11.48 -3.23 -11.54
CA GLY A 206 11.71 -3.27 -10.09
C GLY A 206 10.42 -3.17 -9.29
N ILE A 207 9.54 -2.23 -9.64
CA ILE A 207 8.27 -2.04 -8.93
C ILE A 207 7.32 -3.23 -9.14
N LEU A 208 7.30 -3.83 -10.31
CA LEU A 208 6.54 -5.07 -10.53
C LEU A 208 7.03 -6.20 -9.61
N LEU A 209 8.36 -6.41 -9.52
CA LEU A 209 8.96 -7.43 -8.66
C LEU A 209 8.76 -7.13 -7.17
N ILE A 210 8.89 -5.86 -6.76
CA ILE A 210 8.58 -5.40 -5.41
C ILE A 210 7.10 -5.66 -5.09
N GLY A 211 6.20 -5.38 -6.02
CA GLY A 211 4.77 -5.69 -5.90
C GLY A 211 4.51 -7.18 -5.70
N ILE A 212 5.19 -8.05 -6.46
CA ILE A 212 5.09 -9.51 -6.31
C ILE A 212 5.53 -9.94 -4.90
N ALA A 213 6.68 -9.49 -4.44
CA ALA A 213 7.20 -9.84 -3.12
C ALA A 213 6.31 -9.31 -1.99
N ASN A 214 5.93 -8.03 -2.04
CA ASN A 214 5.12 -7.39 -1.01
C ASN A 214 3.67 -7.91 -1.02
N GLY A 215 3.10 -8.22 -2.18
CA GLY A 215 1.77 -8.82 -2.30
C GLY A 215 1.73 -10.23 -1.72
N ALA A 216 2.71 -11.08 -2.07
CA ALA A 216 2.82 -12.43 -1.50
C ALA A 216 2.97 -12.36 0.02
N TYR A 217 3.93 -11.58 0.52
CA TYR A 217 4.18 -11.43 1.94
C TYR A 217 2.97 -10.83 2.67
N GLY A 218 2.48 -9.68 2.24
CA GLY A 218 1.40 -8.96 2.92
C GLY A 218 0.10 -9.76 3.04
N THR A 219 -0.18 -10.62 2.05
CA THR A 219 -1.37 -11.49 2.07
C THR A 219 -1.14 -12.77 2.88
N LEU A 220 0.00 -13.43 2.67
CA LEU A 220 0.20 -14.81 3.12
C LEU A 220 1.02 -14.94 4.40
N VAL A 221 1.63 -13.86 4.92
CA VAL A 221 2.41 -13.95 6.16
C VAL A 221 1.55 -14.29 7.38
N ALA A 222 0.30 -13.83 7.42
CA ALA A 222 -0.67 -14.21 8.46
C ALA A 222 -1.03 -15.70 8.35
N VAL A 223 -1.23 -16.18 7.12
CA VAL A 223 -1.46 -17.61 6.82
C VAL A 223 -0.25 -18.44 7.22
N PHE A 224 0.96 -17.98 6.87
CA PHE A 224 2.21 -18.60 7.31
C PHE A 224 2.24 -18.74 8.83
N GLY A 225 2.00 -17.66 9.58
CA GLY A 225 1.98 -17.67 11.04
C GLY A 225 0.98 -18.68 11.61
N ALA A 226 -0.24 -18.70 11.09
CA ALA A 226 -1.28 -19.67 11.49
C ALA A 226 -0.88 -21.13 11.17
N ARG A 227 -0.29 -21.39 9.98
CA ARG A 227 0.14 -22.73 9.54
C ARG A 227 1.34 -23.28 10.32
N VAL A 228 2.21 -22.41 10.83
CA VAL A 228 3.32 -22.82 11.72
C VAL A 228 2.93 -22.85 13.19
N GLY A 229 1.66 -22.56 13.53
CA GLY A 229 1.11 -22.66 14.87
C GLY A 229 1.47 -21.49 15.78
N LEU A 230 1.71 -20.30 15.23
CA LEU A 230 1.95 -19.12 16.05
C LEU A 230 0.65 -18.61 16.69
N PRO A 231 0.68 -18.12 17.94
CA PRO A 231 -0.44 -17.42 18.54
C PRO A 231 -0.84 -16.17 17.76
N ASP A 232 -2.13 -15.80 17.80
CA ASP A 232 -2.66 -14.62 17.09
C ASP A 232 -1.93 -13.32 17.45
N VAL A 233 -1.55 -13.15 18.73
CA VAL A 233 -0.72 -12.03 19.21
C VAL A 233 0.62 -11.97 18.47
N MET A 234 1.25 -13.10 18.24
CA MET A 234 2.54 -13.15 17.56
C MET A 234 2.38 -12.87 16.06
N ILE A 235 1.33 -13.37 15.42
CA ILE A 235 1.00 -13.09 14.03
C ILE A 235 0.78 -11.58 13.83
N ALA A 236 -0.06 -10.96 14.68
CA ALA A 236 -0.30 -9.52 14.65
C ALA A 236 0.98 -8.72 14.90
N SER A 237 1.81 -9.15 15.85
CA SER A 237 3.10 -8.51 16.15
C SER A 237 4.07 -8.60 14.98
N MET A 238 4.16 -9.72 14.27
CA MET A 238 5.01 -9.88 13.08
C MET A 238 4.63 -8.87 11.99
N LEU A 239 3.33 -8.73 11.68
CA LEU A 239 2.89 -7.77 10.68
C LEU A 239 3.20 -6.33 11.12
N SER A 240 2.90 -6.00 12.37
CA SER A 240 3.13 -4.65 12.92
C SER A 240 4.62 -4.29 12.93
N ILE A 241 5.49 -5.21 13.37
CA ILE A 241 6.95 -5.01 13.39
C ILE A 241 7.48 -4.82 11.97
N THR A 242 7.01 -5.60 10.99
CA THR A 242 7.38 -5.45 9.59
C THR A 242 7.07 -4.03 9.07
N ILE A 243 5.91 -3.50 9.42
CA ILE A 243 5.47 -2.16 9.02
C ILE A 243 6.36 -1.09 9.68
N PHE A 244 6.57 -1.14 10.99
CA PHE A 244 7.39 -0.17 11.71
C PHE A 244 8.87 -0.24 11.30
N ALA A 245 9.42 -1.42 11.15
CA ALA A 245 10.78 -1.61 10.70
C ALA A 245 10.99 -1.04 9.28
N GLY A 246 10.01 -1.25 8.39
CA GLY A 246 10.00 -0.65 7.07
C GLY A 246 9.96 0.88 7.10
N ALA A 247 9.07 1.46 7.90
CA ALA A 247 8.97 2.91 8.06
C ALA A 247 10.28 3.52 8.60
N ALA A 248 10.89 2.88 9.60
CA ALA A 248 12.16 3.33 10.17
C ALA A 248 13.33 3.22 9.17
N ALA A 249 13.39 2.12 8.40
CA ALA A 249 14.47 1.88 7.46
C ALA A 249 14.43 2.80 6.22
N GLN A 250 13.28 3.35 5.88
CA GLN A 250 13.16 4.29 4.75
C GLN A 250 14.02 5.56 4.94
N PHE A 251 14.21 6.02 6.16
CA PHE A 251 14.99 7.21 6.45
C PHE A 251 16.48 7.04 6.07
N PRO A 252 17.22 6.05 6.59
CA PRO A 252 18.61 5.83 6.19
C PRO A 252 18.72 5.39 4.72
N ALA A 253 17.79 4.57 4.23
CA ALA A 253 17.76 4.12 2.84
C ALA A 253 17.60 5.30 1.85
N GLY A 254 16.71 6.25 2.17
CA GLY A 254 16.50 7.44 1.39
C GLY A 254 17.74 8.32 1.33
N ARG A 255 18.34 8.63 2.49
CA ARG A 255 19.59 9.42 2.56
C ARG A 255 20.72 8.78 1.75
N LEU A 256 20.89 7.46 1.87
CA LEU A 256 21.91 6.75 1.09
C LEU A 256 21.62 6.85 -0.41
N SER A 257 20.36 6.76 -0.80
CA SER A 257 19.88 6.86 -2.18
C SER A 257 20.10 8.24 -2.80
N ASP A 258 20.05 9.33 -2.02
CA ASP A 258 20.28 10.68 -2.53
C ASP A 258 21.76 10.94 -2.84
N HIS A 259 22.68 10.35 -2.05
CA HIS A 259 24.12 10.56 -2.19
C HIS A 259 24.83 9.52 -3.07
N THR A 260 24.18 8.40 -3.41
CA THR A 260 24.77 7.33 -4.21
C THR A 260 23.86 6.97 -5.39
N ASP A 261 24.34 6.13 -6.32
CA ASP A 261 23.49 5.64 -7.41
C ASP A 261 22.33 4.82 -6.85
N ARG A 262 21.10 5.29 -7.09
CA ARG A 262 19.86 4.65 -6.61
C ARG A 262 19.75 3.17 -7.01
N ARG A 263 20.35 2.78 -8.14
CA ARG A 263 20.34 1.38 -8.62
C ARG A 263 21.15 0.45 -7.73
N TYR A 264 22.32 0.93 -7.25
CA TYR A 264 23.12 0.14 -6.30
C TYR A 264 22.48 0.08 -4.92
N VAL A 265 21.85 1.19 -4.47
CA VAL A 265 21.08 1.18 -3.22
C VAL A 265 19.90 0.24 -3.30
N LEU A 266 19.14 0.28 -4.41
CA LEU A 266 18.03 -0.62 -4.68
C LEU A 266 18.50 -2.08 -4.67
N ALA A 267 19.61 -2.40 -5.38
CA ALA A 267 20.18 -3.74 -5.41
C ALA A 267 20.69 -4.19 -4.03
N GLY A 268 21.36 -3.31 -3.28
CA GLY A 268 21.89 -3.60 -1.95
C GLY A 268 20.77 -3.91 -0.93
N ILE A 269 19.73 -3.08 -0.89
CA ILE A 269 18.60 -3.31 0.01
C ILE A 269 17.79 -4.55 -0.42
N ALA A 270 17.60 -4.76 -1.74
CA ALA A 270 16.99 -5.99 -2.23
C ALA A 270 17.82 -7.25 -1.89
N ALA A 271 19.15 -7.15 -1.87
CA ALA A 271 20.02 -8.23 -1.42
C ALA A 271 19.84 -8.52 0.08
N VAL A 272 19.67 -7.50 0.93
CA VAL A 272 19.34 -7.69 2.35
C VAL A 272 17.98 -8.39 2.51
N ALA A 273 16.96 -7.97 1.76
CA ALA A 273 15.65 -8.63 1.77
C ALA A 273 15.75 -10.09 1.28
N LEU A 274 16.51 -10.34 0.21
CA LEU A 274 16.81 -11.68 -0.30
C LEU A 274 17.46 -12.55 0.76
N MET A 275 18.51 -12.07 1.41
CA MET A 275 19.22 -12.83 2.44
C MET A 275 18.33 -13.15 3.64
N ALA A 276 17.53 -12.17 4.11
CA ALA A 276 16.58 -12.40 5.19
C ALA A 276 15.52 -13.46 4.81
N ALA A 277 15.00 -13.39 3.58
CA ALA A 277 14.04 -14.38 3.08
C ALA A 277 14.67 -15.78 2.93
N LEU A 278 15.89 -15.89 2.43
CA LEU A 278 16.62 -17.16 2.35
C LEU A 278 16.93 -17.74 3.73
N LEU A 279 17.30 -16.91 4.70
CA LEU A 279 17.50 -17.37 6.09
C LEU A 279 16.19 -17.91 6.67
N LEU A 280 15.06 -17.22 6.48
CA LEU A 280 13.76 -17.71 6.91
C LEU A 280 13.38 -19.04 6.24
N LEU A 281 13.62 -19.17 4.92
CA LEU A 281 13.34 -20.38 4.15
C LEU A 281 14.16 -21.58 4.60
N VAL A 282 15.48 -21.38 4.83
CA VAL A 282 16.44 -22.47 5.10
C VAL A 282 16.46 -22.85 6.59
N VAL A 283 16.56 -21.84 7.47
CA VAL A 283 16.67 -22.06 8.93
C VAL A 283 15.33 -22.51 9.52
N ARG A 284 14.22 -22.06 8.95
CA ARG A 284 12.85 -22.36 9.41
C ARG A 284 12.65 -22.15 10.91
N PRO A 285 12.99 -20.97 11.45
CA PRO A 285 12.98 -20.72 12.87
C PRO A 285 11.57 -20.85 13.45
N GLN A 286 11.42 -21.65 14.50
CA GLN A 286 10.15 -21.78 15.23
C GLN A 286 10.12 -20.89 16.48
N ALA A 287 11.30 -20.58 17.03
CA ALA A 287 11.42 -19.72 18.20
C ALA A 287 11.21 -18.24 17.81
N ALA A 288 10.32 -17.56 18.54
CA ALA A 288 10.00 -16.16 18.33
C ALA A 288 11.23 -15.25 18.36
N VAL A 289 12.17 -15.55 19.25
CA VAL A 289 13.42 -14.77 19.43
C VAL A 289 14.29 -14.74 18.17
N ILE A 290 14.16 -15.70 17.27
CA ILE A 290 14.85 -15.73 15.98
C ILE A 290 13.94 -15.28 14.85
N LEU A 291 12.69 -15.73 14.85
CA LEU A 291 11.71 -15.44 13.80
C LEU A 291 11.41 -13.94 13.71
N ILE A 292 11.09 -13.28 14.81
CA ILE A 292 10.69 -11.87 14.82
C ILE A 292 11.80 -10.93 14.31
N PRO A 293 13.07 -11.03 14.77
CA PRO A 293 14.14 -10.20 14.20
C PRO A 293 14.40 -10.43 12.71
N LEU A 294 14.31 -11.66 12.22
CA LEU A 294 14.46 -11.96 10.80
C LEU A 294 13.31 -11.38 9.96
N VAL A 295 12.09 -11.48 10.46
CA VAL A 295 10.92 -10.88 9.81
C VAL A 295 10.99 -9.36 9.85
N ALA A 296 11.47 -8.77 10.95
CA ALA A 296 11.72 -7.33 11.05
C ALA A 296 12.77 -6.85 10.05
N LEU A 297 13.88 -7.58 9.92
CA LEU A 297 14.93 -7.29 8.95
C LEU A 297 14.42 -7.39 7.50
N TYR A 298 13.65 -8.45 7.22
CA TYR A 298 12.99 -8.62 5.92
C TYR A 298 12.07 -7.43 5.63
N GLY A 299 11.20 -7.07 6.58
CA GLY A 299 10.26 -5.96 6.45
C GLY A 299 10.93 -4.61 6.30
N ALA A 300 12.00 -4.36 7.06
CA ALA A 300 12.83 -3.17 6.95
C ALA A 300 13.36 -2.98 5.52
N ALA A 301 13.92 -4.05 4.95
CA ALA A 301 14.47 -4.01 3.60
C ALA A 301 13.36 -3.96 2.52
N ALA A 302 12.41 -4.90 2.53
CA ALA A 302 11.38 -5.03 1.49
C ALA A 302 10.49 -3.79 1.36
N ASN A 303 10.12 -3.16 2.48
CA ASN A 303 9.27 -1.96 2.47
C ASN A 303 10.02 -0.66 2.13
N SER A 304 11.34 -0.68 2.10
CA SER A 304 12.16 0.48 1.70
C SER A 304 12.42 0.54 0.20
N LEU A 305 12.14 -0.54 -0.54
CA LEU A 305 12.47 -0.64 -1.98
C LEU A 305 11.58 0.23 -2.85
N TYR A 306 10.27 0.26 -2.59
CA TYR A 306 9.31 0.99 -3.42
C TYR A 306 9.62 2.49 -3.51
N PRO A 307 9.83 3.23 -2.40
CA PRO A 307 10.14 4.66 -2.46
C PRO A 307 11.44 4.97 -3.22
N ILE A 308 12.45 4.10 -3.14
CA ILE A 308 13.70 4.26 -3.87
C ILE A 308 13.47 4.08 -5.38
N ALA A 309 12.69 3.07 -5.77
CA ALA A 309 12.35 2.83 -7.17
C ALA A 309 11.51 3.99 -7.74
N VAL A 310 10.59 4.58 -6.96
CA VAL A 310 9.83 5.78 -7.34
C VAL A 310 10.75 6.97 -7.51
N ALA A 311 11.67 7.21 -6.56
CA ALA A 311 12.65 8.28 -6.67
C ALA A 311 13.52 8.15 -7.92
N HIS A 312 13.98 6.91 -8.22
CA HIS A 312 14.74 6.65 -9.45
C HIS A 312 13.92 6.90 -10.72
N ALA A 313 12.63 6.60 -10.74
CA ALA A 313 11.78 6.89 -11.90
C ALA A 313 11.61 8.40 -12.12
N ASN A 314 11.46 9.15 -11.02
CA ASN A 314 11.30 10.60 -11.06
C ASN A 314 12.58 11.32 -11.48
N ASP A 315 13.77 10.80 -11.16
CA ASP A 315 15.05 11.35 -11.65
C ASP A 315 15.12 11.41 -13.19
N PHE A 316 14.33 10.59 -13.90
CA PHE A 316 14.28 10.51 -15.35
C PHE A 316 12.93 10.93 -15.95
N ALA A 317 12.06 11.53 -15.13
CA ALA A 317 10.78 12.05 -15.58
C ALA A 317 10.94 13.45 -16.18
N ASP A 318 10.14 13.76 -17.20
CA ASP A 318 10.04 15.12 -17.70
C ASP A 318 9.24 15.99 -16.72
N SER A 319 9.53 17.31 -16.73
CA SER A 319 8.77 18.29 -15.95
C SER A 319 7.26 18.15 -16.22
N GLY A 320 6.45 18.07 -15.17
CA GLY A 320 4.99 17.90 -15.27
C GLY A 320 4.49 16.46 -15.48
N ASP A 321 5.37 15.46 -15.63
CA ASP A 321 4.96 14.06 -15.78
C ASP A 321 4.95 13.26 -14.46
N PHE A 322 5.26 13.91 -13.33
CA PHE A 322 5.36 13.26 -12.01
C PHE A 322 4.11 12.40 -11.65
N VAL A 323 2.91 12.94 -11.84
CA VAL A 323 1.66 12.22 -11.52
C VAL A 323 1.42 11.04 -12.48
N LYS A 324 1.80 11.18 -13.77
CA LYS A 324 1.69 10.10 -14.77
C LYS A 324 2.66 8.96 -14.44
N VAL A 325 3.91 9.31 -14.08
CA VAL A 325 4.95 8.35 -13.67
C VAL A 325 4.50 7.62 -12.41
N SER A 326 4.09 8.34 -11.37
CA SER A 326 3.61 7.74 -10.12
C SER A 326 2.39 6.85 -10.33
N GLY A 327 1.42 7.27 -11.14
CA GLY A 327 0.26 6.46 -11.51
C GLY A 327 0.64 5.16 -12.24
N GLY A 328 1.60 5.24 -13.18
CA GLY A 328 2.12 4.07 -13.89
C GLY A 328 2.82 3.08 -12.96
N LEU A 329 3.63 3.57 -12.03
CA LEU A 329 4.31 2.76 -11.03
C LEU A 329 3.33 2.09 -10.05
N LEU A 330 2.29 2.81 -9.62
CA LEU A 330 1.23 2.25 -8.77
C LEU A 330 0.47 1.12 -9.49
N LEU A 331 0.20 1.28 -10.78
CA LEU A 331 -0.43 0.21 -11.57
C LEU A 331 0.47 -1.03 -11.63
N LEU A 332 1.77 -0.87 -11.90
CA LEU A 332 2.74 -1.96 -11.94
C LEU A 332 2.85 -2.65 -10.58
N PHE A 333 2.89 -1.89 -9.50
CA PHE A 333 2.85 -2.42 -8.14
C PHE A 333 1.57 -3.21 -7.89
N GLY A 334 0.41 -2.67 -8.27
CA GLY A 334 -0.88 -3.34 -8.16
C GLY A 334 -0.92 -4.67 -8.93
N ILE A 335 -0.40 -4.71 -10.16
CA ILE A 335 -0.26 -5.96 -10.93
C ILE A 335 0.62 -6.95 -10.18
N GLY A 336 1.75 -6.50 -9.63
CA GLY A 336 2.63 -7.33 -8.82
C GLY A 336 1.92 -7.91 -7.58
N THR A 337 1.12 -7.10 -6.88
CA THR A 337 0.36 -7.54 -5.70
C THR A 337 -0.77 -8.52 -6.03
N ILE A 338 -1.23 -8.57 -7.27
CA ILE A 338 -2.14 -9.61 -7.77
C ILE A 338 -1.36 -10.92 -8.01
N ILE A 339 -0.22 -10.84 -8.68
CA ILE A 339 0.60 -12.00 -9.06
C ILE A 339 1.18 -12.71 -7.83
N GLY A 340 1.70 -11.94 -6.86
CA GLY A 340 2.40 -12.49 -5.70
C GLY A 340 1.62 -13.54 -4.91
N PRO A 341 0.43 -13.23 -4.38
CA PRO A 341 -0.37 -14.20 -3.62
C PRO A 341 -0.89 -15.35 -4.49
N THR A 342 -1.18 -15.07 -5.78
CA THR A 342 -1.62 -16.11 -6.73
C THR A 342 -0.58 -17.21 -6.92
N ILE A 343 0.71 -16.84 -6.89
CA ILE A 343 1.82 -17.81 -6.93
C ILE A 343 2.09 -18.36 -5.54
N GLY A 344 2.07 -17.50 -4.52
CA GLY A 344 2.47 -17.84 -3.16
C GLY A 344 1.58 -18.90 -2.52
N GLY A 345 0.26 -18.86 -2.72
CA GLY A 345 -0.68 -19.86 -2.19
C GLY A 345 -0.34 -21.27 -2.62
N PRO A 346 -0.34 -21.58 -3.94
CA PRO A 346 0.05 -22.90 -4.45
C PRO A 346 1.46 -23.34 -4.01
N VAL A 347 2.42 -22.44 -4.02
CA VAL A 347 3.80 -22.74 -3.59
C VAL A 347 3.85 -23.14 -2.12
N MET A 348 3.08 -22.47 -1.25
CA MET A 348 2.95 -22.86 0.16
C MET A 348 2.26 -24.21 0.34
N THR A 349 1.31 -24.57 -0.50
CA THR A 349 0.66 -25.89 -0.45
C THR A 349 1.61 -27.01 -0.86
N LEU A 350 2.40 -26.80 -1.91
CA LEU A 350 3.32 -27.81 -2.43
C LEU A 350 4.57 -28.01 -1.57
N PHE A 351 5.15 -26.92 -1.02
CA PHE A 351 6.46 -26.95 -0.37
C PHE A 351 6.42 -26.57 1.12
N GLY A 352 5.22 -26.33 1.67
CA GLY A 352 5.00 -25.95 3.06
C GLY A 352 5.05 -24.43 3.33
N PRO A 353 4.69 -24.00 4.56
CA PRO A 353 4.47 -22.58 4.87
C PRO A 353 5.69 -21.69 4.62
N TYR A 354 6.89 -22.15 4.91
CA TYR A 354 8.14 -21.39 4.69
C TYR A 354 8.44 -21.10 3.23
N ALA A 355 7.80 -21.80 2.29
CA ALA A 355 7.97 -21.57 0.86
C ALA A 355 7.47 -20.18 0.40
N LEU A 356 6.66 -19.49 1.22
CA LEU A 356 6.34 -18.07 1.06
C LEU A 356 7.62 -17.24 0.87
N PHE A 357 8.62 -17.48 1.72
CA PHE A 357 9.90 -16.77 1.65
C PHE A 357 10.72 -17.15 0.42
N GLY A 358 10.49 -18.32 -0.17
CA GLY A 358 11.06 -18.69 -1.48
C GLY A 358 10.52 -17.83 -2.63
N VAL A 359 9.23 -17.54 -2.62
CA VAL A 359 8.59 -16.66 -3.62
C VAL A 359 9.16 -15.25 -3.50
N THR A 360 9.22 -14.70 -2.29
CA THR A 360 9.77 -13.36 -2.07
C THR A 360 11.27 -13.29 -2.37
N ALA A 361 12.05 -14.32 -2.01
CA ALA A 361 13.46 -14.42 -2.33
C ALA A 361 13.70 -14.40 -3.84
N THR A 362 12.91 -15.15 -4.61
CA THR A 362 13.00 -15.17 -6.08
C THR A 362 12.76 -13.79 -6.67
N ALA A 363 11.72 -13.09 -6.22
CA ALA A 363 11.43 -11.74 -6.69
C ALA A 363 12.58 -10.76 -6.37
N HIS A 364 13.13 -10.80 -5.15
CA HIS A 364 14.26 -9.96 -4.77
C HIS A 364 15.56 -10.34 -5.51
N ALA A 365 15.82 -11.62 -5.77
CA ALA A 365 16.96 -12.06 -6.55
C ALA A 365 16.91 -11.54 -7.99
N LEU A 366 15.74 -11.63 -8.63
CA LEU A 366 15.50 -11.05 -9.95
C LEU A 366 15.69 -9.52 -9.95
N LEU A 367 15.23 -8.84 -8.89
CA LEU A 367 15.42 -7.39 -8.74
C LEU A 367 16.91 -7.03 -8.63
N VAL A 368 17.67 -7.74 -7.78
CA VAL A 368 19.12 -7.54 -7.64
C VAL A 368 19.82 -7.73 -8.98
N ALA A 369 19.55 -8.86 -9.64
CA ALA A 369 20.17 -9.19 -10.93
C ALA A 369 19.85 -8.12 -12.00
N TYR A 370 18.58 -7.70 -12.08
CA TYR A 370 18.15 -6.71 -13.07
C TYR A 370 18.71 -5.31 -12.78
N ALA A 371 18.71 -4.88 -11.51
CA ALA A 371 19.27 -3.58 -11.13
C ALA A 371 20.78 -3.50 -11.42
N ILE A 372 21.55 -4.54 -11.09
CA ILE A 372 22.99 -4.62 -11.40
C ILE A 372 23.22 -4.67 -12.91
N PHE A 373 22.43 -5.45 -13.67
CA PHE A 373 22.55 -5.50 -15.12
C PHE A 373 22.33 -4.11 -15.73
N ARG A 374 21.29 -3.41 -15.31
CA ARG A 374 20.96 -2.08 -15.83
C ARG A 374 21.93 -0.98 -15.39
N SER A 375 22.57 -1.11 -14.23
CA SER A 375 23.57 -0.14 -13.78
C SER A 375 24.80 -0.08 -14.70
N ARG A 376 25.08 -1.17 -15.42
CA ARG A 376 26.20 -1.25 -16.39
C ARG A 376 25.89 -0.64 -17.75
N LEU A 377 24.60 -0.38 -18.07
CA LEU A 377 24.16 0.04 -19.40
C LEU A 377 23.96 1.55 -19.55
N ARG A 378 23.82 2.29 -18.46
CA ARG A 378 23.57 3.73 -18.48
C ARG A 378 24.41 4.41 -17.39
N PRO A 379 25.07 5.55 -17.64
CA PRO A 379 25.79 6.30 -16.62
C PRO A 379 24.85 6.77 -15.50
N THR A 380 25.41 7.03 -14.33
CA THR A 380 24.70 7.57 -13.17
C THR A 380 24.47 9.06 -13.34
N LEU A 381 23.36 9.57 -12.78
CA LEU A 381 23.15 10.99 -12.59
C LEU A 381 24.01 11.50 -11.43
N THR A 382 24.48 12.74 -11.51
CA THR A 382 25.13 13.43 -10.41
C THR A 382 24.14 13.71 -9.27
N SER A 383 24.63 14.00 -8.07
CA SER A 383 23.76 14.27 -6.92
C SER A 383 22.91 15.55 -7.13
N GLU A 384 23.38 16.49 -7.96
CA GLU A 384 22.68 17.73 -8.28
C GLU A 384 21.54 17.54 -9.29
N GLU A 385 21.64 16.48 -10.10
CA GLU A 385 20.62 16.15 -11.12
C GLU A 385 19.51 15.26 -10.56
N LYS A 386 19.63 14.81 -9.30
CA LYS A 386 18.65 13.92 -8.68
C LYS A 386 17.56 14.68 -7.93
N GLU A 387 16.36 14.18 -8.03
CA GLU A 387 15.24 14.58 -7.17
C GLU A 387 15.46 14.15 -5.72
N ASN A 388 15.06 15.00 -4.75
CA ASN A 388 15.16 14.66 -3.33
C ASN A 388 14.23 13.49 -2.99
N PHE A 389 14.74 12.56 -2.17
CA PHE A 389 13.95 11.43 -1.69
C PHE A 389 12.78 11.89 -0.82
N SER A 390 11.61 11.31 -1.02
CA SER A 390 10.42 11.54 -0.18
C SER A 390 9.99 10.27 0.52
N THR A 391 9.79 10.35 1.84
CA THR A 391 9.27 9.26 2.67
C THR A 391 7.75 9.06 2.56
N GLY A 392 7.09 9.82 1.69
CA GLY A 392 5.63 9.78 1.51
C GLY A 392 5.05 8.44 1.04
N HIS A 393 5.89 7.49 0.64
CA HIS A 393 5.49 6.15 0.20
C HIS A 393 5.88 5.10 1.25
N GLY A 394 5.35 5.21 2.45
CA GLY A 394 5.54 4.21 3.51
C GLY A 394 4.89 2.86 3.19
N PRO A 395 5.23 1.79 3.95
CA PRO A 395 4.80 0.41 3.64
C PRO A 395 3.29 0.27 3.49
N VAL A 396 2.53 0.88 4.38
CA VAL A 396 1.05 0.85 4.37
C VAL A 396 0.51 1.78 3.29
N SER A 397 1.06 2.98 3.15
CA SER A 397 0.63 3.93 2.13
C SER A 397 0.86 3.41 0.72
N THR A 398 1.92 2.64 0.49
CA THR A 398 2.18 2.03 -0.82
C THR A 398 1.12 1.00 -1.19
N MET A 399 0.74 0.10 -0.26
CA MET A 399 -0.29 -0.91 -0.52
C MET A 399 -1.68 -0.32 -0.78
N MET A 400 -1.95 0.86 -0.23
CA MET A 400 -3.23 1.57 -0.33
C MET A 400 -3.12 2.90 -1.07
N ALA A 401 -1.96 3.18 -1.69
CA ALA A 401 -1.75 4.38 -2.48
C ALA A 401 -2.65 4.38 -3.71
N THR A 402 -3.19 5.56 -4.03
CA THR A 402 -4.00 5.79 -5.22
C THR A 402 -3.31 6.81 -6.13
N PRO A 403 -3.73 6.98 -7.37
CA PRO A 403 -3.20 8.05 -8.22
C PRO A 403 -3.31 9.45 -7.60
N GLN A 404 -4.23 9.66 -6.65
CA GLN A 404 -4.39 10.93 -5.94
C GLN A 404 -3.32 11.16 -4.88
N SER A 405 -2.72 10.08 -4.32
CA SER A 405 -1.60 10.20 -3.38
C SER A 405 -0.42 10.94 -4.01
N ALA A 406 -0.21 10.77 -5.32
CA ALA A 406 0.85 11.46 -6.06
C ALA A 406 0.63 12.99 -6.11
N THR A 407 -0.61 13.46 -6.07
CA THR A 407 -0.91 14.90 -6.04
C THR A 407 -0.68 15.54 -4.66
N LEU A 408 -0.70 14.73 -3.60
CA LEU A 408 -0.37 15.15 -2.24
C LEU A 408 1.14 15.19 -1.96
N ASP A 409 1.95 14.55 -2.80
CA ASP A 409 3.40 14.57 -2.66
C ASP A 409 3.91 16.03 -2.82
N PRO A 410 4.76 16.52 -1.89
CA PRO A 410 5.30 17.88 -1.97
C PRO A 410 6.04 18.20 -3.27
N ARG A 411 6.47 17.18 -4.01
CA ARG A 411 7.17 17.31 -5.30
C ARG A 411 6.24 17.47 -6.50
N ALA A 412 4.95 17.15 -6.33
CA ALA A 412 3.98 17.39 -7.40
C ALA A 412 3.89 18.90 -7.64
N GLU A 413 4.36 19.38 -8.80
CA GLU A 413 4.08 20.75 -9.23
C GLU A 413 2.57 20.97 -9.22
N ARG A 414 2.12 22.14 -8.76
CA ARG A 414 0.72 22.50 -8.91
C ARG A 414 0.41 22.42 -10.40
N MET A 415 -0.32 21.38 -10.83
CA MET A 415 -1.00 21.44 -12.10
C MET A 415 -1.90 22.65 -12.02
N ASP A 416 -1.64 23.64 -12.87
CA ASP A 416 -2.51 24.80 -12.98
C ASP A 416 -3.90 24.28 -13.32
N ILE A 417 -4.78 24.34 -12.33
CA ILE A 417 -6.12 23.72 -12.38
C ILE A 417 -6.98 24.47 -13.41
N SER A 418 -6.53 25.65 -13.84
CA SER A 418 -7.25 26.53 -14.74
C SER A 418 -7.18 26.13 -16.23
N GLY A 419 -6.17 25.37 -16.63
CA GLY A 419 -6.02 25.03 -18.06
C GLY A 419 -5.78 26.25 -18.98
N GLU A 420 -5.48 27.41 -18.40
CA GLU A 420 -5.09 28.60 -19.13
C GLU A 420 -3.59 28.55 -19.41
N GLU A 421 -3.23 28.52 -20.68
CA GLU A 421 -1.88 28.86 -21.12
C GLU A 421 -1.48 30.20 -20.51
N PRO A 422 -0.21 30.34 -20.06
CA PRO A 422 0.25 31.64 -19.59
C PRO A 422 0.09 32.62 -20.76
N ALA A 423 -0.77 33.62 -20.57
CA ALA A 423 -0.93 34.71 -21.51
C ALA A 423 0.45 35.34 -21.76
N ASN A 424 0.89 35.24 -22.98
CA ASN A 424 2.11 35.84 -23.51
C ASN A 424 2.19 37.29 -23.05
N LYS A 425 3.06 37.62 -22.11
CA LYS A 425 3.42 39.00 -21.81
C LYS A 425 4.46 39.42 -22.80
N GLU A 426 4.03 39.71 -24.01
CA GLU A 426 4.69 40.65 -24.94
C GLU A 426 3.87 41.94 -24.89
N ALA A 427 4.43 42.98 -24.29
CA ALA A 427 4.39 44.39 -24.68
C ALA A 427 5.24 45.22 -23.68
#